data_42963a6d863a3140feb4cd5da2071dc8
#
_entry.id   42963a6d863a3140feb4cd5da2071dc8
#
_cell.length_a   1.000
_cell.length_b   1.000
_cell.length_c   1.000
_cell.angle_alpha   90.00
_cell.angle_beta   90.00
_cell.angle_gamma   90.00
#
_symmetry.space_group_name_H-M   'P 1'
#
loop_
_entity.id
_entity.type
_entity.pdbx_description
1 polymer ?
#
loop_
_entity_poly.entity_id
_entity_poly.type
_entity_poly.pdbx_seq_one_letter_code
_entity_poly.pdbx_strand_id
1 'polypeptide(L)'
;AHFEIVVGGGGAAGLMAAWQAGMSGCRVLLAEAGPRCGGWLNSVDDVEIDGQPAQDWIKKTLARLQAMENVSVLTRTTLFGYGDHNYLTLAQTITDHLKDKPAHLPRMRMWKVRAQQVILATGAIERPLVFSGNDLPGVMLASAAQTYLGEYGVLPGKRGIVMTNNDATWHIAFALQEAGCLVKAIVDTRPSAAPTLKRRAESLGIEVLSGHGITAAHGHLKVARVEVSPLTADGTDITGDALHIDCDCILMSGGLSPVVHLH
;
A
#
# COMPACT_ATOMS: atom_id res chain seq x y z
N ALA A 1 5.49 16.87 -24.89
CA ALA A 1 5.21 15.60 -25.56
C ALA A 1 3.70 15.44 -25.80
N HIS A 2 3.33 14.58 -26.76
CA HIS A 2 1.94 14.31 -27.11
C HIS A 2 1.72 12.81 -27.08
N PHE A 3 0.64 12.38 -26.44
CA PHE A 3 0.19 10.98 -26.39
C PHE A 3 -1.32 10.91 -26.64
N GLU A 4 -1.81 9.80 -27.12
CA GLU A 4 -3.24 9.55 -27.22
C GLU A 4 -3.79 9.20 -25.84
N ILE A 5 -3.08 8.36 -25.10
CA ILE A 5 -3.48 7.94 -23.75
C ILE A 5 -2.31 8.13 -22.79
N VAL A 6 -2.59 8.76 -21.64
CA VAL A 6 -1.66 8.80 -20.50
C VAL A 6 -2.28 8.04 -19.34
N VAL A 7 -1.54 7.11 -18.78
CA VAL A 7 -1.93 6.31 -17.61
C VAL A 7 -1.05 6.76 -16.43
N GLY A 8 -1.68 7.27 -15.39
CA GLY A 8 -1.02 7.67 -14.14
C GLY A 8 -1.16 6.58 -13.08
N GLY A 9 -0.05 5.92 -12.74
CA GLY A 9 0.04 4.81 -11.80
C GLY A 9 0.28 3.48 -12.49
N GLY A 10 1.34 2.78 -12.07
CA GLY A 10 1.79 1.50 -12.64
C GLY A 10 1.41 0.28 -11.81
N GLY A 11 0.35 0.36 -10.99
CA GLY A 11 -0.25 -0.80 -10.33
C GLY A 11 -0.97 -1.72 -11.32
N ALA A 12 -1.65 -2.78 -10.82
CA ALA A 12 -2.34 -3.76 -11.67
C ALA A 12 -3.30 -3.10 -12.68
N ALA A 13 -4.12 -2.17 -12.21
CA ALA A 13 -5.08 -1.45 -13.06
C ALA A 13 -4.40 -0.63 -14.16
N GLY A 14 -3.33 0.10 -13.82
CA GLY A 14 -2.59 0.91 -14.76
C GLY A 14 -1.81 0.09 -15.79
N LEU A 15 -1.21 -1.02 -15.37
CA LEU A 15 -0.54 -1.96 -16.26
C LEU A 15 -1.52 -2.55 -17.30
N MET A 16 -2.71 -2.96 -16.86
CA MET A 16 -3.75 -3.48 -17.77
C MET A 16 -4.28 -2.39 -18.69
N ALA A 17 -4.53 -1.18 -18.17
CA ALA A 17 -5.00 -0.06 -18.99
C ALA A 17 -3.97 0.30 -20.09
N ALA A 18 -2.70 0.38 -19.73
CA ALA A 18 -1.62 0.66 -20.67
C ALA A 18 -1.49 -0.46 -21.74
N TRP A 19 -1.64 -1.73 -21.32
CA TRP A 19 -1.55 -2.85 -22.25
C TRP A 19 -2.71 -2.85 -23.24
N GLN A 20 -3.95 -2.70 -22.79
CA GLN A 20 -5.11 -2.64 -23.69
C GLN A 20 -5.03 -1.48 -24.67
N ALA A 21 -4.63 -0.30 -24.19
CA ALA A 21 -4.45 0.87 -25.02
C ALA A 21 -3.32 0.66 -26.05
N GLY A 22 -2.20 0.07 -25.63
CA GLY A 22 -1.07 -0.24 -26.52
C GLY A 22 -1.43 -1.22 -27.61
N MET A 23 -2.18 -2.28 -27.28
CA MET A 23 -2.67 -3.27 -28.25
C MET A 23 -3.65 -2.67 -29.28
N SER A 24 -4.37 -1.61 -28.91
CA SER A 24 -5.24 -0.89 -29.83
C SER A 24 -4.48 0.06 -30.78
N GLY A 25 -3.15 0.08 -30.71
CA GLY A 25 -2.29 0.92 -31.56
C GLY A 25 -2.13 2.36 -31.05
N CYS A 26 -2.76 2.73 -29.93
CA CYS A 26 -2.64 4.07 -29.35
C CYS A 26 -1.20 4.35 -28.87
N ARG A 27 -0.76 5.60 -29.04
CA ARG A 27 0.48 6.08 -28.41
C ARG A 27 0.26 6.33 -26.93
N VAL A 28 0.84 5.46 -26.08
CA VAL A 28 0.59 5.41 -24.65
C VAL A 28 1.81 5.86 -23.83
N LEU A 29 1.57 6.66 -22.79
CA LEU A 29 2.52 6.91 -21.72
C LEU A 29 1.99 6.30 -20.42
N LEU A 30 2.73 5.37 -19.83
CA LEU A 30 2.51 4.89 -18.46
C LEU A 30 3.53 5.56 -17.54
N ALA A 31 3.06 6.30 -16.54
CA ALA A 31 3.88 6.96 -15.54
C ALA A 31 3.68 6.32 -14.16
N GLU A 32 4.77 5.84 -13.55
CA GLU A 32 4.80 5.23 -12.22
C GLU A 32 5.71 6.03 -11.30
N ALA A 33 5.19 6.46 -10.14
CA ALA A 33 5.93 7.25 -9.16
C ALA A 33 7.06 6.46 -8.47
N GLY A 34 6.83 5.17 -8.25
CA GLY A 34 7.80 4.27 -7.65
C GLY A 34 8.96 3.88 -8.57
N PRO A 35 9.97 3.22 -8.02
CA PRO A 35 11.12 2.73 -8.79
C PRO A 35 10.77 1.58 -9.75
N ARG A 36 9.66 0.91 -9.55
CA ARG A 36 9.16 -0.22 -10.35
C ARG A 36 7.63 -0.21 -10.40
N CYS A 37 7.07 -0.71 -11.47
CA CYS A 37 5.63 -0.96 -11.58
C CYS A 37 5.23 -2.19 -10.74
N GLY A 38 3.92 -2.32 -10.47
CA GLY A 38 3.32 -3.39 -9.69
C GLY A 38 2.48 -2.86 -8.53
N GLY A 39 2.78 -1.63 -8.04
CA GLY A 39 2.07 -1.07 -6.90
C GLY A 39 2.19 -1.97 -5.67
N TRP A 40 1.11 -2.12 -4.90
CA TRP A 40 1.08 -2.96 -3.69
C TRP A 40 1.33 -4.46 -3.95
N LEU A 41 1.14 -4.93 -5.18
CA LEU A 41 1.47 -6.30 -5.57
C LEU A 41 2.96 -6.63 -5.39
N ASN A 42 3.83 -5.62 -5.36
CA ASN A 42 5.25 -5.82 -5.08
C ASN A 42 5.54 -6.28 -3.64
N SER A 43 4.57 -6.10 -2.73
CA SER A 43 4.71 -6.38 -1.30
C SER A 43 3.96 -7.64 -0.85
N VAL A 44 3.37 -8.42 -1.78
CA VAL A 44 2.59 -9.63 -1.50
C VAL A 44 3.08 -10.80 -2.31
N ASP A 45 3.13 -12.00 -1.69
CA ASP A 45 3.61 -13.22 -2.33
C ASP A 45 2.49 -14.22 -2.64
N ASP A 46 1.34 -14.13 -1.95
CA ASP A 46 0.23 -15.09 -2.01
C ASP A 46 -0.93 -14.66 -2.93
N VAL A 47 -0.67 -13.71 -3.83
CA VAL A 47 -1.68 -13.20 -4.78
C VAL A 47 -1.42 -13.75 -6.18
N GLU A 48 -2.46 -14.29 -6.80
CA GLU A 48 -2.47 -14.74 -8.18
C GLU A 48 -3.31 -13.81 -9.06
N ILE A 49 -2.84 -13.58 -10.29
CA ILE A 49 -3.56 -12.86 -11.34
C ILE A 49 -3.52 -13.74 -12.59
N ASP A 50 -4.67 -14.00 -13.19
CA ASP A 50 -4.81 -14.87 -14.37
C ASP A 50 -4.16 -16.26 -14.17
N GLY A 51 -4.28 -16.85 -12.97
CA GLY A 51 -3.76 -18.18 -12.64
C GLY A 51 -2.23 -18.26 -12.55
N GLN A 52 -1.55 -17.14 -12.33
CA GLN A 52 -0.10 -17.09 -12.12
C GLN A 52 0.24 -16.14 -10.96
N PRO A 53 1.38 -16.35 -10.26
CA PRO A 53 1.84 -15.45 -9.22
C PRO A 53 1.91 -14.00 -9.71
N ALA A 54 1.46 -13.05 -8.86
CA ALA A 54 1.37 -11.63 -9.23
C ALA A 54 2.72 -11.07 -9.72
N GLN A 55 3.83 -11.50 -9.13
CA GLN A 55 5.18 -11.07 -9.54
C GLN A 55 5.51 -11.50 -10.98
N ASP A 56 5.10 -12.70 -11.39
CA ASP A 56 5.32 -13.21 -12.74
C ASP A 56 4.39 -12.52 -13.74
N TRP A 57 3.14 -12.25 -13.32
CA TRP A 57 2.21 -11.46 -14.13
C TRP A 57 2.74 -10.05 -14.39
N ILE A 58 3.27 -9.35 -13.36
CA ILE A 58 3.90 -8.03 -13.52
C ILE A 58 5.06 -8.08 -14.51
N LYS A 59 5.99 -9.04 -14.35
CA LYS A 59 7.16 -9.19 -15.23
C LYS A 59 6.74 -9.40 -16.68
N LYS A 60 5.79 -10.31 -16.93
CA LYS A 60 5.29 -10.62 -18.27
C LYS A 60 4.58 -9.41 -18.90
N THR A 61 3.75 -8.72 -18.13
CA THR A 61 3.01 -7.54 -18.61
C THR A 61 3.97 -6.41 -18.95
N LEU A 62 4.96 -6.14 -18.11
CA LEU A 62 6.00 -5.14 -18.38
C LEU A 62 6.83 -5.48 -19.62
N ALA A 63 7.24 -6.73 -19.77
CA ALA A 63 7.97 -7.17 -20.96
C ALA A 63 7.16 -6.95 -22.25
N ARG A 64 5.85 -7.22 -22.22
CA ARG A 64 4.94 -6.96 -23.35
C ARG A 64 4.83 -5.46 -23.65
N LEU A 65 4.65 -4.62 -22.62
CA LEU A 65 4.60 -3.17 -22.79
C LEU A 65 5.90 -2.60 -23.37
N GLN A 66 7.04 -3.07 -22.88
CA GLN A 66 8.37 -2.65 -23.36
C GLN A 66 8.68 -3.07 -24.80
N ALA A 67 8.06 -4.15 -25.27
CA ALA A 67 8.18 -4.62 -26.65
C ALA A 67 7.32 -3.81 -27.65
N MET A 68 6.39 -2.98 -27.16
CA MET A 68 5.52 -2.15 -28.00
C MET A 68 6.19 -0.80 -28.30
N GLU A 69 6.45 -0.48 -29.58
CA GLU A 69 7.06 0.79 -29.99
C GLU A 69 6.17 2.01 -29.68
N ASN A 70 4.86 1.81 -29.61
CA ASN A 70 3.86 2.85 -29.31
C ASN A 70 3.64 3.10 -27.80
N VAL A 71 4.32 2.34 -26.92
CA VAL A 71 4.17 2.46 -25.46
C VAL A 71 5.46 2.96 -24.81
N SER A 72 5.36 3.99 -23.99
CA SER A 72 6.45 4.51 -23.16
C SER A 72 6.14 4.25 -21.70
N VAL A 73 7.02 3.54 -20.98
CA VAL A 73 6.90 3.31 -19.53
C VAL A 73 7.96 4.14 -18.81
N LEU A 74 7.52 5.04 -17.94
CA LEU A 74 8.39 5.89 -17.12
C LEU A 74 8.18 5.56 -15.64
N THR A 75 9.19 4.96 -15.01
CA THR A 75 9.26 4.79 -13.56
C THR A 75 9.90 6.02 -12.89
N ARG A 76 9.82 6.14 -11.57
CA ARG A 76 10.28 7.30 -10.78
C ARG A 76 9.72 8.61 -11.34
N THR A 77 8.48 8.55 -11.85
CA THR A 77 7.82 9.64 -12.56
C THR A 77 6.48 9.94 -11.93
N THR A 78 6.43 11.01 -11.15
CA THR A 78 5.22 11.44 -10.47
C THR A 78 4.40 12.37 -11.37
N LEU A 79 3.16 11.98 -11.67
CA LEU A 79 2.15 12.86 -12.24
C LEU A 79 1.60 13.75 -11.11
N PHE A 80 1.89 15.05 -11.14
CA PHE A 80 1.57 15.97 -10.05
C PHE A 80 0.66 17.13 -10.46
N GLY A 81 0.40 17.29 -11.74
CA GLY A 81 -0.51 18.33 -12.23
C GLY A 81 -1.35 17.87 -13.40
N TYR A 82 -2.63 18.20 -13.36
CA TYR A 82 -3.61 17.92 -14.40
C TYR A 82 -4.44 19.20 -14.62
N GLY A 83 -4.28 19.81 -15.77
CA GLY A 83 -4.93 21.06 -16.14
C GLY A 83 -5.80 20.91 -17.37
N ASP A 84 -6.35 22.03 -17.82
CA ASP A 84 -7.29 22.10 -18.92
C ASP A 84 -6.76 21.44 -20.19
N HIS A 85 -7.70 20.85 -20.95
CA HIS A 85 -7.42 20.15 -22.21
C HIS A 85 -6.42 18.99 -22.05
N ASN A 86 -6.50 18.25 -20.95
CA ASN A 86 -5.63 17.13 -20.63
C ASN A 86 -4.14 17.50 -20.70
N TYR A 87 -3.81 18.67 -20.15
CA TYR A 87 -2.43 19.09 -19.98
C TYR A 87 -1.87 18.56 -18.66
N LEU A 88 -0.86 17.71 -18.76
CA LEU A 88 -0.27 17.02 -17.65
C LEU A 88 1.15 17.49 -17.38
N THR A 89 1.52 17.57 -16.10
CA THR A 89 2.89 17.82 -15.66
C THR A 89 3.38 16.65 -14.82
N LEU A 90 4.57 16.13 -15.19
CA LEU A 90 5.19 15.02 -14.50
C LEU A 90 6.63 15.36 -14.13
N ALA A 91 7.06 14.89 -12.96
CA ALA A 91 8.44 15.01 -12.47
C ALA A 91 9.10 13.63 -12.46
N GLN A 92 10.14 13.46 -13.27
CA GLN A 92 10.90 12.23 -13.37
C GLN A 92 12.24 12.37 -12.65
N THR A 93 12.55 11.49 -11.72
CA THR A 93 13.88 11.39 -11.10
C THR A 93 14.82 10.59 -12.00
N ILE A 94 15.88 11.23 -12.52
CA ILE A 94 16.83 10.60 -13.45
C ILE A 94 18.07 10.08 -12.71
N THR A 95 18.76 10.94 -11.96
CA THR A 95 20.01 10.55 -11.29
C THR A 95 20.01 10.79 -9.79
N ASP A 96 18.99 11.42 -9.25
CA ASP A 96 18.98 11.84 -7.84
C ASP A 96 19.02 10.66 -6.86
N HIS A 97 18.55 9.51 -7.29
CA HIS A 97 18.56 8.25 -6.55
C HIS A 97 19.87 7.45 -6.70
N LEU A 98 20.80 7.89 -7.56
CA LEU A 98 22.07 7.21 -7.79
C LEU A 98 23.13 7.71 -6.83
N LYS A 99 23.99 6.81 -6.34
CA LYS A 99 25.16 7.15 -5.53
C LYS A 99 26.18 7.91 -6.40
N ASP A 100 26.50 7.36 -7.56
CA ASP A 100 27.41 7.97 -8.54
C ASP A 100 26.57 8.60 -9.65
N LYS A 101 26.56 9.94 -9.68
CA LYS A 101 25.70 10.71 -10.59
C LYS A 101 26.50 11.12 -11.83
N PRO A 102 26.16 10.62 -13.05
CA PRO A 102 26.81 11.07 -14.27
C PRO A 102 26.62 12.58 -14.48
N ALA A 103 27.71 13.33 -14.64
CA ALA A 103 27.70 14.79 -14.73
C ALA A 103 26.92 15.34 -15.95
N HIS A 104 26.78 14.54 -17.00
CA HIS A 104 26.06 14.91 -18.24
C HIS A 104 24.54 14.66 -18.19
N LEU A 105 24.05 14.02 -17.13
CA LEU A 105 22.62 13.76 -16.96
C LEU A 105 22.00 14.69 -15.92
N PRO A 106 20.74 15.12 -16.13
CA PRO A 106 20.03 15.94 -15.16
C PRO A 106 19.66 15.12 -13.91
N ARG A 107 19.50 15.78 -12.78
CA ARG A 107 18.97 15.15 -11.56
C ARG A 107 17.51 14.74 -11.74
N MET A 108 16.72 15.66 -12.29
CA MET A 108 15.30 15.48 -12.54
C MET A 108 14.94 16.03 -13.93
N ARG A 109 13.85 15.53 -14.48
CA ARG A 109 13.27 16.00 -15.74
C ARG A 109 11.79 16.31 -15.52
N MET A 110 11.39 17.51 -15.93
CA MET A 110 9.97 17.86 -15.99
C MET A 110 9.42 17.50 -17.38
N TRP A 111 8.34 16.76 -17.39
CA TRP A 111 7.57 16.44 -18.58
C TRP A 111 6.34 17.34 -18.64
N LYS A 112 6.13 17.98 -19.78
CA LYS A 112 4.90 18.66 -20.17
C LYS A 112 4.25 17.82 -21.26
N VAL A 113 3.08 17.27 -20.96
CA VAL A 113 2.40 16.28 -21.80
C VAL A 113 1.00 16.76 -22.14
N ARG A 114 0.60 16.60 -23.40
CA ARG A 114 -0.78 16.70 -23.85
C ARG A 114 -1.27 15.30 -24.18
N ALA A 115 -2.47 14.97 -23.69
CA ALA A 115 -3.13 13.68 -23.95
C ALA A 115 -4.51 13.90 -24.58
N GLN A 116 -4.96 12.95 -25.37
CA GLN A 116 -6.38 12.92 -25.80
C GLN A 116 -7.25 12.37 -24.66
N GLN A 117 -6.75 11.35 -23.96
CA GLN A 117 -7.41 10.75 -22.79
C GLN A 117 -6.41 10.52 -21.66
N VAL A 118 -6.90 10.59 -20.43
CA VAL A 118 -6.12 10.34 -19.22
C VAL A 118 -6.81 9.27 -18.39
N ILE A 119 -6.05 8.26 -17.96
CA ILE A 119 -6.50 7.20 -17.07
C ILE A 119 -5.77 7.37 -15.75
N LEU A 120 -6.49 7.72 -14.68
CA LEU A 120 -5.93 7.83 -13.34
C LEU A 120 -6.08 6.48 -12.61
N ALA A 121 -4.97 5.75 -12.49
CA ALA A 121 -4.84 4.49 -11.77
C ALA A 121 -3.98 4.67 -10.51
N THR A 122 -4.21 5.78 -9.80
CA THR A 122 -3.39 6.33 -8.72
C THR A 122 -3.48 5.57 -7.40
N GLY A 123 -4.34 4.54 -7.33
CA GLY A 123 -4.48 3.70 -6.15
C GLY A 123 -5.16 4.40 -4.98
N ALA A 124 -4.79 3.99 -3.78
CA ALA A 124 -5.37 4.48 -2.54
C ALA A 124 -4.30 4.61 -1.45
N ILE A 125 -4.57 5.47 -0.47
CA ILE A 125 -3.75 5.68 0.74
C ILE A 125 -4.50 5.06 1.91
N GLU A 126 -3.79 4.29 2.73
CA GLU A 126 -4.33 3.71 3.94
C GLU A 126 -4.61 4.79 5.00
N ARG A 127 -5.76 4.70 5.66
CA ARG A 127 -6.15 5.64 6.71
C ARG A 127 -5.69 5.14 8.08
N PRO A 128 -5.08 6.02 8.91
CA PRO A 128 -4.79 5.69 10.29
C PRO A 128 -6.08 5.61 11.12
N LEU A 129 -5.99 4.88 12.22
CA LEU A 129 -6.95 4.93 13.31
C LEU A 129 -6.35 5.76 14.45
N VAL A 130 -7.16 6.65 15.05
CA VAL A 130 -6.68 7.62 16.03
C VAL A 130 -6.87 7.10 17.46
N PHE A 131 -5.80 7.10 18.24
CA PHE A 131 -5.81 6.77 19.67
C PHE A 131 -4.67 7.52 20.39
N SER A 132 -4.69 7.55 21.70
CA SER A 132 -3.65 8.23 22.48
C SER A 132 -2.29 7.57 22.28
N GLY A 133 -1.23 8.36 22.02
CA GLY A 133 0.12 7.86 21.81
C GLY A 133 0.35 7.19 20.45
N ASN A 134 -0.50 7.42 19.46
CA ASN A 134 -0.34 6.86 18.11
C ASN A 134 0.84 7.45 17.32
N ASP A 135 1.53 8.43 17.87
CA ASP A 135 2.75 9.06 17.35
C ASP A 135 4.05 8.43 17.90
N LEU A 136 3.94 7.47 18.82
CA LEU A 136 5.11 6.76 19.35
C LEU A 136 5.84 5.95 18.25
N PRO A 137 7.17 5.97 18.22
CA PRO A 137 7.94 5.06 17.35
C PRO A 137 7.52 3.60 17.56
N GLY A 138 7.29 2.90 16.45
CA GLY A 138 6.75 1.53 16.46
C GLY A 138 5.25 1.46 16.17
N VAL A 139 4.55 2.61 16.11
CA VAL A 139 3.19 2.71 15.57
C VAL A 139 3.26 3.07 14.10
N MET A 140 2.62 2.29 13.23
CA MET A 140 2.63 2.53 11.79
C MET A 140 1.37 1.98 11.09
N LEU A 141 1.19 2.34 9.84
CA LEU A 141 0.17 1.75 8.97
C LEU A 141 0.52 0.29 8.64
N ALA A 142 -0.50 -0.55 8.53
CA ALA A 142 -0.31 -1.96 8.20
C ALA A 142 0.30 -2.16 6.81
N SER A 143 -0.10 -1.34 5.83
CA SER A 143 0.49 -1.35 4.49
C SER A 143 1.99 -0.98 4.47
N ALA A 144 2.42 -0.10 5.38
CA ALA A 144 3.85 0.21 5.52
C ALA A 144 4.62 -1.01 6.05
N ALA A 145 4.09 -1.71 7.07
CA ALA A 145 4.68 -2.94 7.56
C ALA A 145 4.75 -4.03 6.49
N GLN A 146 3.71 -4.16 5.68
CA GLN A 146 3.68 -5.07 4.53
C GLN A 146 4.77 -4.73 3.51
N THR A 147 4.96 -3.45 3.21
CA THR A 147 6.04 -2.99 2.32
C THR A 147 7.41 -3.30 2.90
N TYR A 148 7.62 -3.06 4.20
CA TYR A 148 8.89 -3.44 4.86
C TYR A 148 9.17 -4.93 4.76
N LEU A 149 8.17 -5.77 4.97
CA LEU A 149 8.32 -7.20 4.86
C LEU A 149 8.53 -7.64 3.41
N GLY A 150 7.58 -7.32 2.51
CA GLY A 150 7.54 -7.88 1.16
C GLY A 150 8.60 -7.30 0.22
N GLU A 151 8.95 -6.00 0.35
CA GLU A 151 9.94 -5.38 -0.53
C GLU A 151 11.36 -5.39 0.02
N TYR A 152 11.52 -5.35 1.34
CA TYR A 152 12.82 -5.18 1.98
C TYR A 152 13.23 -6.35 2.89
N GLY A 153 12.33 -7.32 3.13
CA GLY A 153 12.60 -8.45 4.02
C GLY A 153 12.82 -8.04 5.49
N VAL A 154 12.21 -6.94 5.93
CA VAL A 154 12.40 -6.37 7.25
C VAL A 154 11.12 -6.44 8.07
N LEU A 155 11.19 -7.00 9.27
CA LEU A 155 10.09 -6.99 10.22
C LEU A 155 10.03 -5.64 10.97
N PRO A 156 8.82 -5.04 11.14
CA PRO A 156 8.66 -3.79 11.87
C PRO A 156 8.91 -3.91 13.37
N GLY A 157 8.79 -5.14 13.91
CA GLY A 157 8.98 -5.46 15.30
C GLY A 157 8.96 -6.98 15.52
N LYS A 158 9.13 -7.39 16.79
CA LYS A 158 9.10 -8.80 17.19
C LYS A 158 7.76 -9.22 17.79
N ARG A 159 7.02 -8.29 18.38
CA ARG A 159 5.73 -8.53 19.05
C ARG A 159 4.73 -7.49 18.58
N GLY A 160 3.92 -7.90 17.62
CA GLY A 160 2.96 -7.02 16.94
C GLY A 160 1.56 -7.07 17.54
N ILE A 161 0.87 -5.94 17.49
CA ILE A 161 -0.58 -5.83 17.61
C ILE A 161 -1.09 -5.24 16.31
N VAL A 162 -2.17 -5.80 15.76
CA VAL A 162 -2.80 -5.30 14.53
C VAL A 162 -4.18 -4.77 14.86
N MET A 163 -4.46 -3.49 14.57
CA MET A 163 -5.78 -2.88 14.73
C MET A 163 -6.41 -2.59 13.37
N THR A 164 -7.65 -3.01 13.16
CA THR A 164 -8.30 -2.86 11.86
C THR A 164 -9.82 -2.73 11.94
N ASN A 165 -10.42 -2.31 10.84
CA ASN A 165 -11.85 -2.35 10.55
C ASN A 165 -12.15 -3.02 9.19
N ASN A 166 -11.17 -3.75 8.61
CA ASN A 166 -11.31 -4.34 7.28
C ASN A 166 -10.55 -5.68 7.16
N ASP A 167 -10.91 -6.48 6.16
CA ASP A 167 -10.37 -7.83 5.98
C ASP A 167 -8.95 -7.86 5.41
N ALA A 168 -8.57 -6.86 4.60
CA ALA A 168 -7.25 -6.85 3.95
C ALA A 168 -6.09 -6.86 4.97
N THR A 169 -6.27 -6.17 6.09
CA THR A 169 -5.26 -6.06 7.15
C THR A 169 -5.00 -7.40 7.86
N TRP A 170 -5.99 -8.30 7.89
CA TRP A 170 -5.80 -9.63 8.46
C TRP A 170 -4.75 -10.43 7.70
N HIS A 171 -4.71 -10.33 6.36
CA HIS A 171 -3.69 -10.99 5.54
C HIS A 171 -2.29 -10.46 5.87
N ILE A 172 -2.17 -9.16 6.16
CA ILE A 172 -0.89 -8.57 6.60
C ILE A 172 -0.46 -9.16 7.95
N ALA A 173 -1.39 -9.29 8.90
CA ALA A 173 -1.11 -9.93 10.20
C ALA A 173 -0.61 -11.38 10.03
N PHE A 174 -1.22 -12.14 9.13
CA PHE A 174 -0.81 -13.52 8.86
C PHE A 174 0.58 -13.59 8.24
N ALA A 175 0.86 -12.76 7.22
CA ALA A 175 2.18 -12.70 6.60
C ALA A 175 3.29 -12.34 7.60
N LEU A 176 3.03 -11.40 8.50
CA LEU A 176 3.97 -11.02 9.56
C LEU A 176 4.20 -12.16 10.56
N GLN A 177 3.13 -12.87 10.97
CA GLN A 177 3.23 -14.03 11.86
C GLN A 177 4.08 -15.15 11.22
N GLU A 178 3.81 -15.46 9.96
CA GLU A 178 4.55 -16.46 9.19
C GLU A 178 6.03 -16.07 8.98
N ALA A 179 6.31 -14.76 8.88
CA ALA A 179 7.67 -14.23 8.79
C ALA A 179 8.42 -14.13 10.13
N GLY A 180 7.79 -14.51 11.25
CA GLY A 180 8.43 -14.56 12.56
C GLY A 180 8.19 -13.36 13.48
N CYS A 181 7.30 -12.43 13.13
CA CYS A 181 6.77 -11.45 14.08
C CYS A 181 5.67 -12.15 14.91
N LEU A 182 5.81 -12.21 16.23
CA LEU A 182 4.76 -12.73 17.10
C LEU A 182 3.59 -11.72 17.11
N VAL A 183 2.58 -11.95 16.27
CA VAL A 183 1.35 -11.17 16.30
C VAL A 183 0.49 -11.64 17.49
N LYS A 184 0.49 -10.84 18.56
CA LYS A 184 -0.19 -11.15 19.82
C LYS A 184 -1.71 -11.15 19.68
N ALA A 185 -2.23 -10.11 18.99
CA ALA A 185 -3.65 -9.97 18.77
C ALA A 185 -3.98 -9.21 17.48
N ILE A 186 -5.14 -9.55 16.89
CA ILE A 186 -5.85 -8.75 15.92
C ILE A 186 -7.04 -8.10 16.64
N VAL A 187 -6.98 -6.76 16.76
CA VAL A 187 -8.03 -5.92 17.35
C VAL A 187 -8.91 -5.41 16.22
N ASP A 188 -10.07 -6.00 16.03
CA ASP A 188 -11.01 -5.60 14.96
C ASP A 188 -12.14 -4.78 15.58
N THR A 189 -12.30 -3.54 15.15
CA THR A 189 -13.36 -2.66 15.65
C THR A 189 -14.76 -3.14 15.29
N ARG A 190 -14.88 -4.00 14.28
CA ARG A 190 -16.15 -4.60 13.89
C ARG A 190 -16.54 -5.72 14.89
N PRO A 191 -17.82 -5.88 15.16
CA PRO A 191 -18.30 -6.93 16.08
C PRO A 191 -18.05 -8.35 15.55
N SER A 192 -17.89 -8.51 14.23
CA SER A 192 -17.50 -9.78 13.63
C SER A 192 -16.71 -9.61 12.34
N ALA A 193 -15.66 -10.40 12.17
CA ALA A 193 -14.93 -10.58 10.91
C ALA A 193 -15.38 -11.89 10.22
N ALA A 194 -14.95 -12.08 8.96
CA ALA A 194 -15.26 -13.28 8.19
C ALA A 194 -14.81 -14.56 8.95
N PRO A 195 -15.66 -15.62 9.03
CA PRO A 195 -15.32 -16.85 9.76
C PRO A 195 -14.04 -17.54 9.27
N THR A 196 -13.70 -17.39 7.98
CA THR A 196 -12.47 -17.93 7.39
C THR A 196 -11.23 -17.26 7.95
N LEU A 197 -11.27 -15.94 8.14
CA LEU A 197 -10.17 -15.17 8.73
C LEU A 197 -9.97 -15.54 10.20
N LYS A 198 -11.05 -15.67 10.97
CA LYS A 198 -10.98 -16.09 12.37
C LYS A 198 -10.33 -17.45 12.52
N ARG A 199 -10.78 -18.46 11.73
CA ARG A 199 -10.17 -19.78 11.74
C ARG A 199 -8.69 -19.76 11.40
N ARG A 200 -8.26 -18.95 10.43
CA ARG A 200 -6.84 -18.82 10.09
C ARG A 200 -6.06 -18.18 11.23
N ALA A 201 -6.58 -17.13 11.88
CA ALA A 201 -5.95 -16.51 13.05
C ALA A 201 -5.77 -17.53 14.18
N GLU A 202 -6.82 -18.29 14.51
CA GLU A 202 -6.78 -19.35 15.52
C GLU A 202 -5.72 -20.42 15.19
N SER A 203 -5.64 -20.88 13.93
CA SER A 203 -4.64 -21.85 13.50
C SER A 203 -3.19 -21.33 13.60
N LEU A 204 -2.99 -20.03 13.54
CA LEU A 204 -1.70 -19.35 13.70
C LEU A 204 -1.42 -18.95 15.16
N GLY A 205 -2.34 -19.24 16.09
CA GLY A 205 -2.20 -18.87 17.50
C GLY A 205 -2.34 -17.38 17.77
N ILE A 206 -3.01 -16.63 16.88
CA ILE A 206 -3.26 -15.20 17.02
C ILE A 206 -4.58 -14.99 17.76
N GLU A 207 -4.55 -14.22 18.85
CA GLU A 207 -5.76 -13.82 19.56
C GLU A 207 -6.62 -12.87 18.72
N VAL A 208 -7.95 -13.03 18.76
CA VAL A 208 -8.89 -12.16 18.02
C VAL A 208 -9.80 -11.42 18.98
N LEU A 209 -9.65 -10.12 19.03
CA LEU A 209 -10.47 -9.19 19.84
C LEU A 209 -11.43 -8.45 18.91
N SER A 210 -12.59 -9.06 18.62
CA SER A 210 -13.66 -8.45 17.81
C SER A 210 -14.48 -7.47 18.64
N GLY A 211 -14.92 -6.35 18.04
CA GLY A 211 -15.65 -5.29 18.76
C GLY A 211 -14.78 -4.55 19.78
N HIS A 212 -13.47 -4.50 19.53
CA HIS A 212 -12.51 -3.82 20.39
C HIS A 212 -11.73 -2.76 19.61
N GLY A 213 -11.21 -1.77 20.34
CA GLY A 213 -10.32 -0.74 19.78
C GLY A 213 -9.11 -0.52 20.66
N ILE A 214 -7.99 -0.12 20.06
CA ILE A 214 -6.86 0.42 20.83
C ILE A 214 -7.23 1.83 21.26
N THR A 215 -7.16 2.11 22.57
CA THR A 215 -7.47 3.41 23.16
C THR A 215 -6.22 4.20 23.50
N ALA A 216 -5.12 3.50 23.84
CA ALA A 216 -3.85 4.14 24.11
C ALA A 216 -2.66 3.24 23.77
N ALA A 217 -1.56 3.86 23.33
CA ALA A 217 -0.25 3.26 23.28
C ALA A 217 0.65 3.89 24.34
N HIS A 218 1.43 3.06 25.01
CA HIS A 218 2.33 3.47 26.09
C HIS A 218 3.76 3.08 25.79
N GLY A 219 4.68 3.94 26.12
CA GLY A 219 6.13 3.75 26.01
C GLY A 219 6.89 5.03 26.29
N HIS A 220 8.21 4.98 26.27
CA HIS A 220 9.06 6.15 26.46
C HIS A 220 9.74 6.58 25.14
N LEU A 221 10.64 5.75 24.61
CA LEU A 221 11.33 6.01 23.32
C LEU A 221 10.62 5.34 22.14
N LYS A 222 9.82 4.31 22.41
CA LYS A 222 9.03 3.54 21.46
C LYS A 222 7.86 2.89 22.19
N VAL A 223 6.93 2.36 21.43
CA VAL A 223 5.81 1.61 22.00
C VAL A 223 6.33 0.37 22.77
N ALA A 224 5.75 0.13 23.93
CA ALA A 224 6.05 -1.01 24.81
C ALA A 224 4.79 -1.77 25.23
N ARG A 225 3.62 -1.12 25.16
CA ARG A 225 2.33 -1.68 25.58
C ARG A 225 1.18 -0.93 24.90
N VAL A 226 0.09 -1.65 24.65
CA VAL A 226 -1.19 -1.05 24.23
C VAL A 226 -2.27 -1.28 25.30
N GLU A 227 -3.23 -0.40 25.27
CA GLU A 227 -4.50 -0.49 25.98
C GLU A 227 -5.60 -0.76 24.97
N VAL A 228 -6.34 -1.87 25.14
CA VAL A 228 -7.39 -2.32 24.24
C VAL A 228 -8.69 -2.40 25.02
N SER A 229 -9.73 -1.74 24.55
CA SER A 229 -11.03 -1.72 25.23
C SER A 229 -12.14 -2.23 24.32
N PRO A 230 -13.16 -2.90 24.90
CA PRO A 230 -14.36 -3.27 24.15
C PRO A 230 -15.14 -2.01 23.77
N LEU A 231 -15.75 -2.04 22.60
CA LEU A 231 -16.55 -0.95 22.03
C LEU A 231 -18.04 -1.28 22.16
N THR A 232 -18.87 -0.24 22.14
CA THR A 232 -20.33 -0.37 21.92
C THR A 232 -20.59 -1.03 20.56
N ALA A 233 -21.79 -1.56 20.36
CA ALA A 233 -22.17 -2.24 19.11
C ALA A 233 -22.08 -1.32 17.87
N ASP A 234 -22.24 -0.01 18.06
CA ASP A 234 -22.09 1.02 17.02
C ASP A 234 -20.64 1.56 16.92
N GLY A 235 -19.75 1.12 17.82
CA GLY A 235 -18.33 1.51 17.84
C GLY A 235 -18.04 2.95 18.31
N THR A 236 -19.01 3.63 18.91
CA THR A 236 -18.88 5.05 19.29
C THR A 236 -18.29 5.27 20.67
N ASP A 237 -18.44 4.31 21.58
CA ASP A 237 -18.01 4.42 22.98
C ASP A 237 -17.30 3.15 23.48
N ILE A 238 -16.60 3.30 24.60
CA ILE A 238 -15.93 2.22 25.33
C ILE A 238 -16.92 1.66 26.38
N THR A 239 -17.00 0.32 26.51
CA THR A 239 -18.00 -0.34 27.38
C THR A 239 -17.42 -1.18 28.50
N GLY A 240 -16.17 -1.27 28.73
CA GLY A 240 -15.61 -2.16 29.74
C GLY A 240 -14.20 -1.82 30.14
N ASP A 241 -13.62 -2.69 30.95
CA ASP A 241 -12.24 -2.52 31.40
C ASP A 241 -11.26 -2.76 30.27
N ALA A 242 -10.18 -2.00 30.27
CA ALA A 242 -9.12 -2.12 29.29
C ALA A 242 -8.23 -3.34 29.54
N LEU A 243 -7.88 -4.03 28.47
CA LEU A 243 -6.83 -5.03 28.43
C LEU A 243 -5.48 -4.37 28.12
N HIS A 244 -4.44 -4.79 28.83
CA HIS A 244 -3.09 -4.29 28.58
C HIS A 244 -2.24 -5.39 27.92
N ILE A 245 -1.69 -5.13 26.73
CA ILE A 245 -0.91 -6.10 25.98
C ILE A 245 0.48 -5.50 25.69
N ASP A 246 1.53 -6.20 26.13
CA ASP A 246 2.92 -5.80 25.83
C ASP A 246 3.27 -6.08 24.35
N CYS A 247 3.79 -5.07 23.67
CA CYS A 247 4.16 -5.14 22.24
C CYS A 247 5.36 -4.20 21.96
N ASP A 248 5.97 -4.33 20.80
CA ASP A 248 7.01 -3.42 20.31
C ASP A 248 6.71 -2.84 18.94
N CYS A 249 5.58 -3.24 18.34
CA CYS A 249 4.99 -2.56 17.18
C CYS A 249 3.46 -2.65 17.19
N ILE A 250 2.82 -1.59 16.69
CA ILE A 250 1.38 -1.50 16.47
C ILE A 250 1.16 -1.18 14.98
N LEU A 251 0.36 -2.01 14.33
CA LEU A 251 0.02 -1.87 12.92
C LEU A 251 -1.45 -1.54 12.82
N MET A 252 -1.80 -0.47 12.12
CA MET A 252 -3.19 -0.03 12.05
C MET A 252 -3.66 0.20 10.63
N SER A 253 -4.96 -0.06 10.39
CA SER A 253 -5.65 0.24 9.15
C SER A 253 -7.10 0.63 9.41
N GLY A 254 -7.44 1.86 9.08
CA GLY A 254 -8.82 2.39 9.06
C GLY A 254 -9.49 2.28 7.69
N GLY A 255 -8.97 1.42 6.80
CA GLY A 255 -9.40 1.28 5.42
C GLY A 255 -8.58 2.13 4.45
N LEU A 256 -9.05 2.23 3.21
CA LEU A 256 -8.34 2.87 2.11
C LEU A 256 -9.13 4.08 1.58
N SER A 257 -8.43 5.17 1.31
CA SER A 257 -8.97 6.35 0.64
C SER A 257 -8.39 6.48 -0.76
N PRO A 258 -9.20 6.55 -1.83
CA PRO A 258 -8.70 6.73 -3.18
C PRO A 258 -7.88 8.01 -3.30
N VAL A 259 -6.79 7.96 -4.08
CA VAL A 259 -5.97 9.13 -4.40
C VAL A 259 -6.64 9.89 -5.54
N VAL A 260 -7.37 10.96 -5.20
CA VAL A 260 -8.20 11.73 -6.14
C VAL A 260 -7.76 13.19 -6.34
N HIS A 261 -6.60 13.56 -5.85
CA HIS A 261 -6.13 14.95 -5.90
C HIS A 261 -5.83 15.49 -7.31
N LEU A 262 -5.84 14.62 -8.33
CA LEU A 262 -5.70 14.99 -9.75
C LEU A 262 -7.05 15.09 -10.48
N HIS A 263 -8.16 14.86 -9.80
CA HIS A 263 -9.51 14.97 -10.35
C HIS A 263 -10.03 16.40 -10.35
#